data_10da27e9773d3fba8718ea198a304e1c
#
_entry.id   10da27e9773d3fba8718ea198a304e1c
#
_cell.length_a   1.000
_cell.length_b   1.000
_cell.length_c   1.000
_cell.angle_alpha   90.00
_cell.angle_beta   90.00
_cell.angle_gamma   90.00
#
_symmetry.space_group_name_H-M   'P 1'
#
loop_
_entity.id
_entity.type
_entity.pdbx_description
1 polymer ?
#
loop_
_entity_poly.entity_id
_entity_poly.type
_entity_poly.pdbx_seq_one_letter_code
_entity_poly.pdbx_strand_id
1 'polypeptide(L)'
;MSKKQLATVVLVLSVGLAAYAKSKSKPVTVELKNAAGESVGNAYLSPAKKGQGVDIKLDVKKLTPGEHAIHVHQNAKCDPPDFKSAGPHFNPENKKHGLENPDGPHAGDMPNFTVNPDGTSKQTVTAKGVTLGEGTNSVFSNGGTALVIHAKADDMKTDPSGNSGDRIACGVITK
;
A
#
# COMPACT_ATOMS: atom_id res chain seq x y z
N MET A 1 -35.08 -55.71 -46.73
CA MET A 1 -34.13 -54.59 -46.79
C MET A 1 -34.45 -53.67 -45.63
N SER A 2 -33.67 -53.73 -44.53
CA SER A 2 -33.89 -52.96 -43.29
C SER A 2 -33.14 -51.66 -43.32
N LYS A 3 -33.82 -50.51 -43.23
CA LYS A 3 -33.22 -49.20 -43.12
C LYS A 3 -32.88 -48.91 -41.66
N LYS A 4 -31.61 -48.90 -41.30
CA LYS A 4 -31.12 -48.46 -39.98
C LYS A 4 -31.06 -46.92 -40.00
N GLN A 5 -31.88 -46.28 -39.16
CA GLN A 5 -31.78 -44.86 -38.87
C GLN A 5 -30.67 -44.62 -37.84
N LEU A 6 -29.71 -43.80 -38.23
CA LEU A 6 -28.62 -43.34 -37.35
C LEU A 6 -29.08 -42.05 -36.67
N ALA A 7 -29.30 -42.10 -35.35
CA ALA A 7 -29.64 -40.93 -34.57
C ALA A 7 -28.35 -40.22 -34.16
N THR A 8 -28.13 -39.01 -34.65
CA THR A 8 -27.00 -38.16 -34.28
C THR A 8 -27.37 -37.40 -32.99
N VAL A 9 -26.73 -37.73 -31.90
CA VAL A 9 -26.87 -36.99 -30.64
C VAL A 9 -25.92 -35.81 -30.69
N VAL A 10 -26.47 -34.60 -30.77
CA VAL A 10 -25.71 -33.36 -30.66
C VAL A 10 -25.61 -32.99 -29.18
N LEU A 11 -24.40 -33.17 -28.61
CA LEU A 11 -24.11 -32.75 -27.24
C LEU A 11 -23.77 -31.25 -27.25
N VAL A 12 -24.72 -30.42 -26.80
CA VAL A 12 -24.51 -28.96 -26.62
C VAL A 12 -23.77 -28.75 -25.32
N LEU A 13 -22.46 -28.48 -25.35
CA LEU A 13 -21.70 -28.02 -24.22
C LEU A 13 -22.02 -26.55 -23.96
N SER A 14 -22.83 -26.25 -22.95
CA SER A 14 -23.06 -24.91 -22.44
C SER A 14 -21.86 -24.51 -21.55
N VAL A 15 -20.91 -23.74 -22.11
CA VAL A 15 -19.85 -23.09 -21.33
C VAL A 15 -20.47 -21.93 -20.55
N GLY A 16 -20.77 -22.17 -19.28
CA GLY A 16 -21.21 -21.13 -18.38
C GLY A 16 -20.08 -20.14 -18.10
N LEU A 17 -20.18 -18.92 -18.66
CA LEU A 17 -19.32 -17.79 -18.30
C LEU A 17 -19.69 -17.38 -16.86
N ALA A 18 -18.93 -17.86 -15.86
CA ALA A 18 -19.02 -17.34 -14.51
C ALA A 18 -18.49 -15.90 -14.53
N ALA A 19 -19.38 -14.91 -14.49
CA ALA A 19 -19.02 -13.52 -14.30
C ALA A 19 -18.38 -13.37 -12.90
N TYR A 20 -17.06 -13.22 -12.87
CA TYR A 20 -16.34 -12.89 -11.64
C TYR A 20 -16.74 -11.48 -11.23
N ALA A 21 -17.72 -11.36 -10.37
CA ALA A 21 -18.10 -10.10 -9.75
C ALA A 21 -16.92 -9.64 -8.88
N LYS A 22 -16.19 -8.62 -9.34
CA LYS A 22 -15.13 -7.95 -8.59
C LYS A 22 -15.77 -7.34 -7.35
N SER A 23 -15.68 -8.02 -6.21
CA SER A 23 -16.16 -7.50 -4.93
C SER A 23 -15.44 -6.16 -4.68
N LYS A 24 -16.20 -5.07 -4.58
CA LYS A 24 -15.69 -3.78 -4.13
C LYS A 24 -15.49 -3.86 -2.62
N SER A 25 -14.33 -4.36 -2.18
CA SER A 25 -13.94 -4.28 -0.78
C SER A 25 -13.96 -2.81 -0.33
N LYS A 26 -14.49 -2.56 0.88
CA LYS A 26 -14.43 -1.22 1.47
C LYS A 26 -12.96 -0.83 1.63
N PRO A 27 -12.59 0.45 1.41
CA PRO A 27 -11.23 0.92 1.66
C PRO A 27 -10.84 0.69 3.12
N VAL A 28 -9.61 0.27 3.34
CA VAL A 28 -9.03 0.24 4.69
C VAL A 28 -8.69 1.67 5.08
N THR A 29 -9.23 2.16 6.18
CA THR A 29 -8.97 3.51 6.68
C THR A 29 -7.92 3.45 7.77
N VAL A 30 -6.88 4.26 7.63
CA VAL A 30 -5.76 4.38 8.56
C VAL A 30 -5.71 5.81 9.07
N GLU A 31 -5.97 6.02 10.36
CA GLU A 31 -5.77 7.31 11.00
C GLU A 31 -4.27 7.53 11.24
N LEU A 32 -3.76 8.68 10.78
CA LEU A 32 -2.38 9.10 10.97
C LEU A 32 -2.30 10.07 12.15
N LYS A 33 -1.37 9.79 13.09
CA LYS A 33 -1.13 10.62 14.28
C LYS A 33 0.31 11.07 14.35
N ASN A 34 0.53 12.29 14.85
CA ASN A 34 1.86 12.80 15.15
C ASN A 34 2.36 12.28 16.51
N ALA A 35 3.59 12.66 16.88
CA ALA A 35 4.22 12.24 18.14
C ALA A 35 3.47 12.71 19.40
N ALA A 36 2.66 13.76 19.32
CA ALA A 36 1.80 14.24 20.41
C ALA A 36 0.48 13.43 20.50
N GLY A 37 0.24 12.45 19.63
CA GLY A 37 -1.00 11.69 19.55
C GLY A 37 -2.14 12.41 18.84
N GLU A 38 -1.89 13.59 18.27
CA GLU A 38 -2.89 14.34 17.54
C GLU A 38 -3.09 13.77 16.13
N SER A 39 -4.34 13.70 15.68
CA SER A 39 -4.67 13.30 14.32
C SER A 39 -4.19 14.35 13.31
N VAL A 40 -3.39 13.88 12.36
CA VAL A 40 -2.96 14.65 11.19
C VAL A 40 -3.73 14.28 9.93
N GLY A 41 -4.72 13.38 10.03
CA GLY A 41 -5.62 13.00 8.94
C GLY A 41 -5.72 11.50 8.73
N ASN A 42 -6.15 11.13 7.52
CA ASN A 42 -6.40 9.73 7.18
C ASN A 42 -5.74 9.34 5.86
N ALA A 43 -5.38 8.06 5.78
CA ALA A 43 -5.06 7.37 4.54
C ALA A 43 -6.13 6.32 4.24
N TYR A 44 -6.59 6.26 3.00
CA TYR A 44 -7.59 5.31 2.52
C TYR A 44 -6.93 4.37 1.52
N LEU A 45 -6.80 3.10 1.90
CA LEU A 45 -6.14 2.08 1.13
C LEU A 45 -7.16 1.30 0.30
N SER A 46 -6.92 1.16 -0.99
CA SER A 46 -7.73 0.36 -1.91
C SER A 46 -6.84 -0.36 -2.92
N PRO A 47 -7.30 -1.47 -3.52
CA PRO A 47 -6.56 -2.08 -4.62
C PRO A 47 -6.28 -1.05 -5.72
N ALA A 48 -5.07 -1.04 -6.26
CA ALA A 48 -4.69 -0.09 -7.30
C ALA A 48 -5.63 -0.19 -8.49
N LYS A 49 -6.07 0.96 -9.01
CA LYS A 49 -6.98 1.04 -10.17
C LYS A 49 -6.29 0.61 -11.46
N LYS A 50 -4.99 0.81 -11.54
CA LYS A 50 -4.14 0.43 -12.68
C LYS A 50 -2.92 -0.33 -12.18
N GLY A 51 -2.66 -1.49 -12.80
CA GLY A 51 -1.51 -2.31 -12.45
C GLY A 51 -1.68 -3.09 -11.14
N GLN A 52 -0.55 -3.37 -10.49
CA GLN A 52 -0.47 -4.05 -9.20
C GLN A 52 -0.27 -3.06 -8.06
N GLY A 53 -0.60 -3.47 -6.84
CA GLY A 53 -0.34 -2.71 -5.64
C GLY A 53 -1.58 -2.16 -4.95
N VAL A 54 -1.34 -1.17 -4.11
CA VAL A 54 -2.35 -0.50 -3.27
C VAL A 54 -2.30 1.00 -3.53
N ASP A 55 -3.43 1.58 -3.93
CA ASP A 55 -3.62 3.03 -3.97
C ASP A 55 -3.90 3.53 -2.56
N ILE A 56 -3.10 4.47 -2.10
CA ILE A 56 -3.19 5.12 -0.79
C ILE A 56 -3.60 6.57 -1.04
N LYS A 57 -4.89 6.86 -0.86
CA LYS A 57 -5.42 8.21 -0.94
C LYS A 57 -5.20 8.89 0.40
N LEU A 58 -4.38 9.92 0.40
CA LEU A 58 -4.09 10.77 1.56
C LEU A 58 -5.13 11.90 1.66
N ASP A 59 -5.55 12.20 2.88
CA ASP A 59 -6.26 13.41 3.29
C ASP A 59 -5.65 13.85 4.63
N VAL A 60 -4.57 14.64 4.55
CA VAL A 60 -3.73 14.99 5.69
C VAL A 60 -3.60 16.50 5.85
N LYS A 61 -3.29 16.93 7.07
CA LYS A 61 -3.16 18.33 7.49
C LYS A 61 -2.13 18.47 8.60
N LYS A 62 -1.77 19.71 8.93
CA LYS A 62 -0.82 20.04 10.02
C LYS A 62 0.57 19.45 9.77
N LEU A 63 0.95 19.24 8.52
CA LEU A 63 2.29 18.84 8.12
C LEU A 63 3.10 20.06 7.64
N THR A 64 4.42 19.98 7.67
CA THR A 64 5.27 21.01 7.07
C THR A 64 5.08 21.05 5.56
N PRO A 65 5.03 22.25 4.92
CA PRO A 65 4.98 22.33 3.46
C PRO A 65 6.23 21.74 2.79
N GLY A 66 6.03 21.14 1.61
CA GLY A 66 7.11 20.56 0.81
C GLY A 66 6.91 19.08 0.49
N GLU A 67 7.94 18.44 0.00
CA GLU A 67 7.93 17.01 -0.30
C GLU A 67 8.26 16.18 0.92
N HIS A 68 7.52 15.09 1.10
CA HIS A 68 7.68 14.14 2.18
C HIS A 68 7.70 12.71 1.64
N ALA A 69 8.57 11.89 2.24
CA ALA A 69 8.52 10.46 2.07
C ALA A 69 7.35 9.85 2.84
N ILE A 70 6.85 8.76 2.28
CA ILE A 70 5.85 7.92 2.93
C ILE A 70 6.17 6.46 2.61
N HIS A 71 6.17 5.60 3.65
CA HIS A 71 6.52 4.19 3.47
C HIS A 71 5.60 3.28 4.29
N VAL A 72 5.41 2.04 3.83
CA VAL A 72 4.87 0.97 4.67
C VAL A 72 6.00 0.37 5.49
N HIS A 73 5.84 0.34 6.82
CA HIS A 73 6.78 -0.22 7.79
C HIS A 73 6.33 -1.58 8.28
N GLN A 74 7.28 -2.41 8.72
CA GLN A 74 7.10 -3.85 8.98
C GLN A 74 6.12 -4.18 10.10
N ASN A 75 6.06 -3.37 11.16
CA ASN A 75 5.30 -3.68 12.36
C ASN A 75 4.04 -2.83 12.48
N ALA A 76 2.92 -3.44 12.91
CA ALA A 76 1.67 -2.75 13.22
C ALA A 76 1.75 -2.00 14.57
N LYS A 77 2.73 -1.10 14.71
CA LYS A 77 3.00 -0.32 15.93
C LYS A 77 3.38 1.11 15.59
N CYS A 78 2.89 2.07 16.37
CA CYS A 78 3.15 3.50 16.20
C CYS A 78 3.40 4.15 17.57
N ASP A 79 4.39 3.65 18.34
CA ASP A 79 4.67 4.19 19.66
C ASP A 79 5.45 5.50 19.54
N PRO A 80 4.95 6.62 20.13
CA PRO A 80 5.66 7.88 20.18
C PRO A 80 6.87 7.82 21.13
N PRO A 81 7.83 8.78 21.04
CA PRO A 81 7.76 9.97 20.16
C PRO A 81 8.33 9.74 18.75
N ASP A 82 9.10 8.69 18.49
CA ASP A 82 9.91 8.53 17.28
C ASP A 82 9.41 7.45 16.32
N PHE A 83 8.33 6.75 16.68
CA PHE A 83 7.70 5.68 15.90
C PHE A 83 8.65 4.55 15.47
N LYS A 84 9.79 4.38 16.19
CA LYS A 84 10.73 3.28 15.88
C LYS A 84 10.12 1.91 16.04
N SER A 85 9.06 1.78 16.85
CA SER A 85 8.31 0.53 17.03
C SER A 85 7.66 0.03 15.73
N ALA A 86 7.41 0.90 14.74
CA ALA A 86 6.99 0.50 13.40
C ALA A 86 8.04 -0.36 12.67
N GLY A 87 9.28 -0.39 13.15
CA GLY A 87 10.37 -1.19 12.56
C GLY A 87 10.96 -0.56 11.29
N PRO A 88 11.70 -1.35 10.49
CA PRO A 88 12.19 -0.94 9.17
C PRO A 88 11.06 -0.89 8.15
N HIS A 89 11.38 -0.48 6.92
CA HIS A 89 10.45 -0.60 5.79
C HIS A 89 10.01 -2.06 5.59
N PHE A 90 8.76 -2.25 5.16
CA PHE A 90 8.22 -3.57 4.86
C PHE A 90 8.96 -4.17 3.65
N ASN A 91 9.76 -5.21 3.89
CA ASN A 91 10.69 -5.77 2.93
C ASN A 91 10.73 -7.30 2.98
N PRO A 92 9.64 -8.00 2.63
CA PRO A 92 9.61 -9.47 2.68
C PRO A 92 10.54 -10.15 1.67
N GLU A 93 10.99 -9.43 0.65
CA GLU A 93 11.88 -9.93 -0.40
C GLU A 93 13.36 -9.64 -0.14
N ASN A 94 13.69 -8.99 0.97
CA ASN A 94 15.07 -8.65 1.38
C ASN A 94 15.85 -7.89 0.31
N LYS A 95 15.20 -6.93 -0.35
CA LYS A 95 15.79 -6.03 -1.35
C LYS A 95 16.45 -4.81 -0.69
N LYS A 96 17.10 -3.98 -1.50
CA LYS A 96 17.59 -2.67 -1.09
C LYS A 96 16.49 -1.61 -1.14
N HIS A 97 16.72 -0.49 -0.45
CA HIS A 97 15.82 0.65 -0.51
C HIS A 97 15.93 1.40 -1.84
N GLY A 98 14.75 1.91 -2.29
CA GLY A 98 14.65 2.95 -3.30
C GLY A 98 14.09 2.51 -4.64
N LEU A 99 13.15 3.30 -5.16
CA LEU A 99 12.48 3.04 -6.44
C LEU A 99 13.42 3.15 -7.65
N GLU A 100 14.56 3.84 -7.48
CA GLU A 100 15.59 4.01 -8.50
C GLU A 100 16.85 3.19 -8.21
N ASN A 101 16.85 2.36 -7.16
CA ASN A 101 17.95 1.48 -6.83
C ASN A 101 17.82 0.17 -7.65
N PRO A 102 18.86 -0.25 -8.40
CA PRO A 102 18.80 -1.48 -9.20
C PRO A 102 18.59 -2.75 -8.39
N ASP A 103 18.97 -2.75 -7.10
CA ASP A 103 18.77 -3.87 -6.18
C ASP A 103 17.48 -3.72 -5.32
N GLY A 104 16.68 -2.70 -5.59
CA GLY A 104 15.44 -2.37 -4.89
C GLY A 104 14.20 -2.63 -5.75
N PRO A 105 13.09 -2.03 -5.34
CA PRO A 105 12.82 -1.39 -4.04
C PRO A 105 12.40 -2.39 -2.96
N HIS A 106 12.27 -1.92 -1.70
CA HIS A 106 11.48 -2.61 -0.68
C HIS A 106 10.01 -2.66 -1.12
N ALA A 107 9.27 -3.64 -0.65
CA ALA A 107 7.84 -3.72 -0.95
C ALA A 107 7.05 -2.50 -0.41
N GLY A 108 7.53 -1.91 0.68
CA GLY A 108 6.93 -0.73 1.31
C GLY A 108 7.35 0.62 0.77
N ASP A 109 8.29 0.67 -0.19
CA ASP A 109 8.76 1.93 -0.77
C ASP A 109 7.73 2.53 -1.74
N MET A 110 7.59 3.85 -1.70
CA MET A 110 6.60 4.60 -2.49
C MET A 110 7.20 5.92 -3.01
N PRO A 111 6.58 6.53 -4.04
CA PRO A 111 6.91 7.89 -4.43
C PRO A 111 6.65 8.88 -3.30
N ASN A 112 7.41 9.97 -3.25
CA ASN A 112 7.14 11.10 -2.39
C ASN A 112 5.77 11.71 -2.66
N PHE A 113 5.25 12.44 -1.68
CA PHE A 113 4.05 13.25 -1.84
C PHE A 113 4.31 14.70 -1.41
N THR A 114 3.49 15.62 -1.93
CA THR A 114 3.65 17.05 -1.69
C THR A 114 2.62 17.56 -0.70
N VAL A 115 3.07 18.32 0.28
CA VAL A 115 2.23 19.09 1.22
C VAL A 115 2.18 20.53 0.76
N ASN A 116 0.96 21.08 0.65
CA ASN A 116 0.70 22.46 0.24
C ASN A 116 1.23 23.48 1.26
N PRO A 117 1.36 24.77 0.89
CA PRO A 117 1.75 25.83 1.81
C PRO A 117 0.86 25.99 3.05
N ASP A 118 -0.41 25.54 2.99
CA ASP A 118 -1.34 25.54 4.12
C ASP A 118 -1.21 24.31 5.05
N GLY A 119 -0.22 23.45 4.81
CA GLY A 119 0.03 22.25 5.59
C GLY A 119 -0.90 21.08 5.28
N THR A 120 -1.64 21.13 4.16
CA THR A 120 -2.57 20.06 3.74
C THR A 120 -2.05 19.28 2.53
N SER A 121 -2.53 18.03 2.38
CA SER A 121 -2.34 17.27 1.14
C SER A 121 -3.52 16.35 0.89
N LYS A 122 -4.04 16.37 -0.36
CA LYS A 122 -5.08 15.47 -0.86
C LYS A 122 -4.62 14.86 -2.19
N GLN A 123 -3.91 13.76 -2.12
CA GLN A 123 -3.43 13.07 -3.31
C GLN A 123 -3.39 11.55 -3.11
N THR A 124 -3.10 10.83 -4.17
CA THR A 124 -2.97 9.36 -4.12
C THR A 124 -1.55 8.99 -4.50
N VAL A 125 -0.91 8.20 -3.67
CA VAL A 125 0.34 7.50 -3.98
C VAL A 125 0.05 6.00 -4.13
N THR A 126 0.85 5.29 -4.93
CA THR A 126 0.65 3.86 -5.16
C THR A 126 1.84 3.07 -4.64
N ALA A 127 1.58 2.22 -3.66
CA ALA A 127 2.53 1.22 -3.16
C ALA A 127 2.46 -0.02 -4.06
N LYS A 128 3.39 -0.14 -5.01
CA LYS A 128 3.35 -1.19 -6.04
C LYS A 128 3.75 -2.57 -5.50
N GLY A 129 4.57 -2.61 -4.46
CA GLY A 129 5.14 -3.83 -3.90
C GLY A 129 4.24 -4.58 -2.91
N VAL A 130 3.10 -3.99 -2.50
CA VAL A 130 2.22 -4.55 -1.47
C VAL A 130 0.83 -4.91 -2.01
N THR A 131 0.07 -5.68 -1.23
CA THR A 131 -1.32 -6.05 -1.54
C THR A 131 -2.21 -5.94 -0.29
N LEU A 132 -3.53 -5.73 -0.51
CA LEU A 132 -4.58 -5.89 0.50
C LEU A 132 -5.14 -7.34 0.56
N GLY A 133 -4.65 -8.21 -0.31
CA GLY A 133 -4.97 -9.63 -0.30
C GLY A 133 -4.09 -10.42 0.68
N GLU A 134 -4.02 -11.72 0.46
CA GLU A 134 -3.14 -12.63 1.19
C GLU A 134 -1.77 -12.72 0.54
N GLY A 135 -0.81 -13.32 1.25
CA GLY A 135 0.54 -13.56 0.77
C GLY A 135 1.62 -12.79 1.52
N THR A 136 2.88 -13.01 1.16
CA THR A 136 4.05 -12.44 1.85
C THR A 136 4.10 -10.91 1.76
N ASN A 137 3.61 -10.33 0.66
CA ASN A 137 3.57 -8.88 0.41
C ASN A 137 2.25 -8.23 0.89
N SER A 138 1.44 -8.95 1.68
CA SER A 138 0.23 -8.40 2.27
C SER A 138 0.56 -7.37 3.36
N VAL A 139 -0.08 -6.20 3.32
CA VAL A 139 0.01 -5.21 4.41
C VAL A 139 -0.57 -5.72 5.74
N PHE A 140 -1.28 -6.85 5.71
CA PHE A 140 -1.84 -7.52 6.89
C PHE A 140 -0.99 -8.70 7.38
N SER A 141 0.14 -8.99 6.75
CA SER A 141 1.04 -10.08 7.17
C SER A 141 1.56 -9.82 8.59
N ASN A 142 1.84 -10.90 9.34
CA ASN A 142 2.39 -10.85 10.69
C ASN A 142 1.60 -9.98 11.69
N GLY A 143 0.27 -9.87 11.50
CA GLY A 143 -0.61 -9.07 12.35
C GLY A 143 -0.77 -7.62 11.91
N GLY A 144 -0.22 -7.26 10.77
CA GLY A 144 -0.35 -5.94 10.15
C GLY A 144 0.98 -5.20 10.00
N THR A 145 0.88 -3.99 9.47
CA THR A 145 2.00 -3.10 9.15
C THR A 145 1.70 -1.67 9.66
N ALA A 146 2.56 -0.71 9.39
CA ALA A 146 2.27 0.70 9.68
C ALA A 146 2.57 1.58 8.47
N LEU A 147 1.78 2.62 8.28
CA LEU A 147 2.05 3.69 7.32
C LEU A 147 2.75 4.83 8.05
N VAL A 148 3.94 5.21 7.59
CA VAL A 148 4.75 6.24 8.24
C VAL A 148 5.06 7.36 7.26
N ILE A 149 4.85 8.61 7.70
CA ILE A 149 5.26 9.82 6.99
C ILE A 149 6.55 10.33 7.61
N HIS A 150 7.49 10.73 6.77
CA HIS A 150 8.81 11.24 7.16
C HIS A 150 8.94 12.76 6.99
N ALA A 151 9.94 13.34 7.66
CA ALA A 151 10.14 14.79 7.69
C ALA A 151 10.69 15.37 6.38
N LYS A 152 11.32 14.55 5.55
CA LYS A 152 11.94 14.95 4.28
C LYS A 152 11.48 14.06 3.14
N ALA A 153 11.76 14.48 1.92
CA ALA A 153 11.68 13.66 0.74
C ALA A 153 12.65 12.46 0.81
N ASP A 154 12.22 11.34 0.23
CA ASP A 154 13.08 10.19 -0.08
C ASP A 154 13.90 10.50 -1.34
N ASP A 155 15.20 10.20 -1.32
CA ASP A 155 16.08 10.34 -2.49
C ASP A 155 15.96 9.17 -3.48
N MET A 156 15.12 8.17 -3.19
CA MET A 156 14.79 6.99 -3.99
C MET A 156 15.96 6.02 -4.24
N LYS A 157 17.07 6.15 -3.53
CA LYS A 157 18.31 5.40 -3.80
C LYS A 157 19.05 4.93 -2.57
N THR A 158 19.17 5.79 -1.55
CA THR A 158 20.07 5.56 -0.42
C THR A 158 19.47 4.58 0.58
N ASP A 159 20.07 3.40 0.71
CA ASP A 159 19.71 2.38 1.71
C ASP A 159 20.08 2.89 3.12
N PRO A 160 19.27 2.67 4.16
CA PRO A 160 18.03 1.88 4.18
C PRO A 160 16.73 2.68 4.03
N SER A 161 16.74 3.99 3.84
CA SER A 161 15.52 4.80 3.93
C SER A 161 15.51 6.10 3.11
N GLY A 162 16.40 6.24 2.11
CA GLY A 162 16.40 7.38 1.19
C GLY A 162 16.67 8.73 1.85
N ASN A 163 17.40 8.76 2.97
CA ASN A 163 17.67 9.99 3.73
C ASN A 163 16.40 10.79 4.13
N SER A 164 15.27 10.09 4.26
CA SER A 164 13.94 10.70 4.47
C SER A 164 13.75 11.38 5.84
N GLY A 165 14.72 11.29 6.74
CA GLY A 165 14.71 11.97 8.03
C GLY A 165 13.79 11.32 9.06
N ASP A 166 13.38 12.10 10.06
CA ASP A 166 12.58 11.63 11.18
C ASP A 166 11.17 11.19 10.75
N ARG A 167 10.58 10.29 11.53
CA ARG A 167 9.19 9.85 11.38
C ARG A 167 8.29 10.85 12.08
N ILE A 168 7.43 11.54 11.35
CA ILE A 168 6.60 12.63 11.86
C ILE A 168 5.13 12.27 12.05
N ALA A 169 4.66 11.25 11.36
CA ALA A 169 3.32 10.71 11.57
C ALA A 169 3.29 9.20 11.28
N CYS A 170 2.40 8.49 11.98
CA CYS A 170 2.28 7.04 11.89
C CYS A 170 0.82 6.61 12.04
N GLY A 171 0.43 5.57 11.30
CA GLY A 171 -0.88 4.93 11.42
C GLY A 171 -0.78 3.43 11.21
N VAL A 172 -1.44 2.65 12.07
CA VAL A 172 -1.41 1.19 12.01
C VAL A 172 -2.35 0.66 10.94
N ILE A 173 -1.90 -0.32 10.16
CA ILE A 173 -2.66 -1.02 9.13
C ILE A 173 -2.95 -2.44 9.64
N THR A 174 -4.20 -2.71 10.01
CA THR A 174 -4.68 -4.04 10.41
C THR A 174 -5.99 -4.38 9.70
N LYS A 175 -6.38 -5.67 9.73
CA LYS A 175 -7.71 -6.11 9.28
C LYS A 175 -8.80 -5.70 10.24
#